data_bb4e68d3c2e52e78b26ef38fe756de09
#
_entry.id   bb4e68d3c2e52e78b26ef38fe756de09
#
_cell.length_a   1.000
_cell.length_b   1.000
_cell.length_c   1.000
_cell.angle_alpha   90.00
_cell.angle_beta   90.00
_cell.angle_gamma   90.00
#
_symmetry.space_group_name_H-M   'P 1'
#
loop_
_entity.id
_entity.type
_entity.pdbx_description
1 polymer ?
#
loop_
_entity_poly.entity_id
_entity_poly.type
_entity_poly.pdbx_seq_one_letter_code
_entity_poly.pdbx_strand_id
1 'polypeptide(L)'
;MFFAYLFSVRERDHDYLFQMGRLFQELIIFGRITIDNSRLMWQLTHQQEMRAEKFCSLRQEVGLRRREGMDVEAPVGKRVVLGSSFQGGPRMWNTRYQNGMAIVRHFGKPDLFITYTFPPDTPELLAELRPGQTAQDRPDLVARLFELRKNLLLGEIIKGGIFGRIVGHISVVEYQVYDQQRNSLFIILILIFFS
;
A
#
# COMPACT_ATOMS: atom_id res chain seq x y z
N MET A 1 3.12 -10.33 15.43
CA MET A 1 3.77 -9.85 16.66
C MET A 1 5.30 -9.77 16.56
N PHE A 2 6.02 -10.79 16.09
CA PHE A 2 7.49 -10.81 16.05
C PHE A 2 8.13 -9.59 15.35
N PHE A 3 7.74 -9.29 14.12
CA PHE A 3 8.30 -8.15 13.38
C PHE A 3 7.93 -6.79 14.00
N ALA A 4 6.73 -6.65 14.56
CA ALA A 4 6.38 -5.42 15.29
C ALA A 4 7.27 -5.20 16.50
N TYR A 5 7.60 -6.27 17.22
CA TYR A 5 8.54 -6.23 18.33
C TYR A 5 9.97 -5.93 17.86
N LEU A 6 10.41 -6.56 16.76
CA LEU A 6 11.75 -6.38 16.20
C LEU A 6 12.00 -4.94 15.75
N PHE A 7 10.99 -4.29 15.14
CA PHE A 7 11.08 -2.92 14.64
C PHE A 7 10.59 -1.86 15.63
N SER A 8 10.32 -2.21 16.89
CA SER A 8 10.02 -1.21 17.91
C SER A 8 11.30 -0.53 18.37
N VAL A 9 11.28 0.81 18.40
CA VAL A 9 12.37 1.62 18.96
C VAL A 9 12.40 1.39 20.47
N ARG A 10 13.56 1.12 21.04
CA ARG A 10 13.79 0.94 22.45
C ARG A 10 14.81 1.95 22.93
N GLU A 11 14.62 2.47 24.13
CA GLU A 11 15.58 3.34 24.82
C GLU A 11 16.80 2.55 25.34
N ARG A 12 17.58 1.98 24.40
CA ARG A 12 18.81 1.27 24.78
C ARG A 12 19.91 1.64 23.79
N ASP A 13 21.13 1.83 24.30
CA ASP A 13 22.34 2.13 23.56
C ASP A 13 22.73 1.06 22.50
N HIS A 14 21.95 -0.01 22.36
CA HIS A 14 22.25 -1.19 21.56
C HIS A 14 21.25 -1.48 20.43
N ASP A 15 20.61 -0.46 19.90
CA ASP A 15 19.74 -0.62 18.71
C ASP A 15 20.58 -0.76 17.41
N TYR A 16 21.41 -1.80 17.37
CA TYR A 16 22.27 -2.12 16.21
C TYR A 16 21.48 -2.25 14.92
N LEU A 17 20.23 -2.72 14.97
CA LEU A 17 19.36 -2.88 13.82
C LEU A 17 19.21 -1.58 13.02
N PHE A 18 18.97 -0.46 13.70
CA PHE A 18 18.77 0.84 13.07
C PHE A 18 20.08 1.50 12.62
N GLN A 19 21.22 0.89 12.92
CA GLN A 19 22.55 1.34 12.48
C GLN A 19 23.04 0.59 11.25
N MET A 20 22.35 -0.47 10.81
CA MET A 20 22.82 -1.38 9.78
C MET A 20 22.65 -0.82 8.35
N GLY A 21 22.10 0.40 8.17
CA GLY A 21 21.91 1.02 6.87
C GLY A 21 21.23 0.11 5.86
N ARG A 22 21.92 -0.26 4.78
CA ARG A 22 21.39 -1.12 3.73
C ARG A 22 20.91 -2.50 4.23
N LEU A 23 21.61 -3.10 5.20
CA LEU A 23 21.18 -4.39 5.76
C LEU A 23 19.85 -4.27 6.52
N PHE A 24 19.57 -3.12 7.13
CA PHE A 24 18.27 -2.85 7.72
C PHE A 24 17.16 -2.81 6.68
N GLN A 25 17.39 -2.20 5.52
CA GLN A 25 16.43 -2.23 4.40
C GLN A 25 16.17 -3.66 3.93
N GLU A 26 17.22 -4.46 3.77
CA GLU A 26 17.11 -5.87 3.36
C GLU A 26 16.31 -6.68 4.39
N LEU A 27 16.53 -6.44 5.69
CA LEU A 27 15.76 -7.08 6.76
C LEU A 27 14.27 -6.73 6.71
N ILE A 28 13.91 -5.47 6.43
CA ILE A 28 12.51 -5.05 6.26
C ILE A 28 11.87 -5.79 5.08
N ILE A 29 12.57 -5.88 3.95
CA ILE A 29 12.10 -6.59 2.75
C ILE A 29 11.92 -8.07 3.06
N PHE A 30 12.90 -8.71 3.71
CA PHE A 30 12.82 -10.11 4.12
C PHE A 30 11.64 -10.36 5.05
N GLY A 31 11.45 -9.50 6.04
CA GLY A 31 10.30 -9.56 6.94
C GLY A 31 8.96 -9.45 6.20
N ARG A 32 8.86 -8.57 5.22
CA ARG A 32 7.69 -8.43 4.38
C ARG A 32 7.42 -9.69 3.55
N ILE A 33 8.44 -10.21 2.88
CA ILE A 33 8.34 -11.45 2.09
C ILE A 33 7.87 -12.62 2.96
N THR A 34 8.41 -12.75 4.17
CA THR A 34 8.03 -13.81 5.12
C THR A 34 6.56 -13.71 5.52
N ILE A 35 6.06 -12.50 5.78
CA ILE A 35 4.65 -12.27 6.10
C ILE A 35 3.76 -12.61 4.89
N ASP A 36 4.13 -12.16 3.70
CA ASP A 36 3.34 -12.40 2.49
C ASP A 36 3.33 -13.88 2.12
N ASN A 37 4.45 -14.60 2.26
CA ASN A 37 4.49 -16.06 2.09
C ASN A 37 3.58 -16.78 3.09
N SER A 38 3.60 -16.40 4.36
CA SER A 38 2.71 -16.98 5.37
C SER A 38 1.24 -16.75 5.02
N ARG A 39 0.88 -15.55 4.55
CA ARG A 39 -0.47 -15.23 4.09
C ARG A 39 -0.87 -16.00 2.84
N LEU A 40 0.06 -16.16 1.88
CA LEU A 40 -0.17 -16.97 0.68
C LEU A 40 -0.40 -18.44 1.03
N MET A 41 0.40 -19.01 1.93
CA MET A 41 0.22 -20.37 2.39
C MET A 41 -1.14 -20.58 3.06
N TRP A 42 -1.58 -19.62 3.87
CA TRP A 42 -2.92 -19.65 4.45
C TRP A 42 -4.00 -19.64 3.36
N GLN A 43 -3.89 -18.74 2.36
CA GLN A 43 -4.81 -18.68 1.23
C GLN A 43 -4.86 -20.00 0.45
N LEU A 44 -3.71 -20.65 0.24
CA LEU A 44 -3.61 -21.93 -0.46
C LEU A 44 -4.37 -23.06 0.26
N THR A 45 -4.28 -23.09 1.58
CA THR A 45 -4.89 -24.15 2.40
C THR A 45 -6.40 -23.94 2.62
N HIS A 46 -6.88 -22.66 2.56
CA HIS A 46 -8.28 -22.29 2.83
C HIS A 46 -9.08 -21.96 1.56
N GLN A 47 -8.73 -22.55 0.42
CA GLN A 47 -9.37 -22.27 -0.87
C GLN A 47 -10.88 -22.60 -0.89
N GLN A 48 -11.33 -23.56 -0.09
CA GLN A 48 -12.75 -23.92 -0.04
C GLN A 48 -13.61 -22.80 0.53
N GLU A 49 -13.10 -22.09 1.53
CA GLU A 49 -13.79 -20.94 2.17
C GLU A 49 -13.86 -19.71 1.25
N MET A 50 -12.91 -19.61 0.31
CA MET A 50 -12.80 -18.44 -0.58
C MET A 50 -13.49 -18.63 -1.93
N ARG A 51 -13.98 -19.82 -2.24
CA ARG A 51 -14.61 -20.15 -3.52
C ARG A 51 -16.09 -19.76 -3.55
N ALA A 52 -16.37 -18.47 -3.59
CA ALA A 52 -17.74 -18.03 -3.82
C ALA A 52 -18.23 -18.27 -5.26
N GLU A 53 -17.34 -18.37 -6.27
CA GLU A 53 -17.75 -18.42 -7.69
C GLU A 53 -16.76 -19.22 -8.56
N LYS A 54 -16.96 -20.53 -8.63
CA LYS A 54 -16.15 -21.40 -9.51
C LYS A 54 -16.38 -21.16 -11.02
N PHE A 55 -17.60 -20.81 -11.42
CA PHE A 55 -18.00 -20.77 -12.82
C PHE A 55 -17.58 -19.50 -13.55
N CYS A 56 -17.67 -18.35 -12.91
CA CYS A 56 -17.31 -17.07 -13.50
C CYS A 56 -15.79 -16.99 -13.78
N SER A 57 -14.99 -17.59 -12.93
CA SER A 57 -13.52 -17.60 -13.08
C SER A 57 -13.01 -18.45 -14.24
N LEU A 58 -13.66 -19.57 -14.55
CA LEU A 58 -13.33 -20.42 -15.71
C LEU A 58 -13.62 -19.72 -17.03
N ARG A 59 -14.76 -19.04 -17.12
CA ARG A 59 -15.11 -18.24 -18.30
C ARG A 59 -14.14 -17.08 -18.56
N GLN A 60 -13.70 -16.43 -17.49
CA GLN A 60 -12.71 -15.34 -17.61
C GLN A 60 -11.35 -15.88 -18.07
N GLU A 61 -10.91 -17.03 -17.58
CA GLU A 61 -9.64 -17.66 -17.96
C GLU A 61 -9.64 -18.06 -19.44
N VAL A 62 -10.70 -18.70 -19.90
CA VAL A 62 -10.87 -19.06 -21.31
C VAL A 62 -10.91 -17.81 -22.19
N GLY A 63 -11.56 -16.73 -21.72
CA GLY A 63 -11.60 -15.44 -22.42
C GLY A 63 -10.24 -14.76 -22.50
N LEU A 64 -9.42 -14.83 -21.45
CA LEU A 64 -8.06 -14.29 -21.42
C LEU A 64 -7.13 -15.09 -22.35
N ARG A 65 -7.15 -16.43 -22.28
CA ARG A 65 -6.35 -17.29 -23.15
C ARG A 65 -6.66 -17.05 -24.64
N ARG A 66 -7.94 -16.87 -25.00
CA ARG A 66 -8.33 -16.49 -26.36
C ARG A 66 -7.74 -15.16 -26.80
N ARG A 67 -7.70 -14.15 -25.91
CA ARG A 67 -7.13 -12.83 -26.21
C ARG A 67 -5.60 -12.87 -26.35
N GLU A 68 -4.95 -13.74 -25.60
CA GLU A 68 -3.49 -13.90 -25.60
C GLU A 68 -3.00 -14.92 -26.63
N GLY A 69 -3.91 -15.50 -27.45
CA GLY A 69 -3.55 -16.49 -28.47
C GLY A 69 -3.02 -17.82 -27.92
N MET A 70 -3.29 -18.11 -26.65
CA MET A 70 -2.88 -19.36 -26.01
C MET A 70 -3.86 -20.49 -26.34
N ASP A 71 -3.34 -21.74 -26.26
CA ASP A 71 -4.14 -22.93 -26.46
C ASP A 71 -5.24 -23.04 -25.41
N VAL A 72 -6.50 -23.00 -25.87
CA VAL A 72 -7.70 -23.04 -25.02
C VAL A 72 -7.96 -24.47 -24.50
N GLU A 73 -7.45 -25.49 -25.18
CA GLU A 73 -7.60 -26.91 -24.82
C GLU A 73 -6.56 -27.39 -23.78
N ALA A 74 -5.49 -26.62 -23.56
CA ALA A 74 -4.50 -26.98 -22.57
C ALA A 74 -5.14 -27.09 -21.17
N PRO A 75 -4.78 -28.13 -20.37
CA PRO A 75 -5.37 -28.31 -19.06
C PRO A 75 -5.11 -27.10 -18.17
N VAL A 76 -6.18 -26.53 -17.64
CA VAL A 76 -6.10 -25.43 -16.67
C VAL A 76 -5.56 -25.99 -15.37
N GLY A 77 -4.35 -25.60 -14.96
CA GLY A 77 -3.77 -25.98 -13.67
C GLY A 77 -4.70 -25.60 -12.50
N LYS A 78 -4.43 -26.14 -11.31
CA LYS A 78 -5.21 -25.85 -10.11
C LYS A 78 -5.14 -24.35 -9.81
N ARG A 79 -6.22 -23.64 -10.09
CA ARG A 79 -6.29 -22.19 -9.88
C ARG A 79 -6.38 -21.88 -8.38
N VAL A 80 -5.51 -20.99 -7.91
CA VAL A 80 -5.54 -20.45 -6.56
C VAL A 80 -6.22 -19.10 -6.58
N VAL A 81 -7.27 -18.95 -5.78
CA VAL A 81 -8.01 -17.69 -5.65
C VAL A 81 -7.48 -16.93 -4.44
N LEU A 82 -7.06 -15.70 -4.64
CA LEU A 82 -6.69 -14.79 -3.55
C LEU A 82 -7.94 -14.06 -3.06
N GLY A 83 -8.15 -14.02 -1.74
CA GLY A 83 -9.26 -13.30 -1.11
C GLY A 83 -9.18 -11.78 -1.37
N SER A 84 -10.31 -11.09 -1.23
CA SER A 84 -10.39 -9.62 -1.39
C SER A 84 -9.59 -8.85 -0.34
N SER A 85 -9.28 -9.46 0.80
CA SER A 85 -8.44 -8.90 1.85
C SER A 85 -6.93 -9.08 1.62
N PHE A 86 -6.53 -9.89 0.61
CA PHE A 86 -5.12 -10.10 0.32
C PHE A 86 -4.53 -8.86 -0.35
N GLN A 87 -3.55 -8.22 0.31
CA GLN A 87 -2.91 -7.00 -0.18
C GLN A 87 -2.19 -7.26 -1.51
N GLY A 88 -2.44 -6.40 -2.50
CA GLY A 88 -1.89 -6.54 -3.85
C GLY A 88 -2.62 -7.55 -4.72
N GLY A 89 -3.60 -8.27 -4.20
CA GLY A 89 -4.40 -9.23 -4.97
C GLY A 89 -5.37 -8.56 -5.95
N PRO A 90 -5.67 -9.22 -7.10
CA PRO A 90 -6.56 -8.64 -8.13
C PRO A 90 -7.96 -8.31 -7.58
N ARG A 91 -8.50 -9.15 -6.68
CA ARG A 91 -9.81 -8.91 -6.05
C ARG A 91 -9.81 -7.68 -5.16
N MET A 92 -8.74 -7.46 -4.40
CA MET A 92 -8.61 -6.25 -3.58
C MET A 92 -8.62 -4.99 -4.44
N TRP A 93 -7.84 -4.97 -5.51
CA TRP A 93 -7.79 -3.85 -6.43
C TRP A 93 -9.14 -3.59 -7.10
N ASN A 94 -9.81 -4.66 -7.57
CA ASN A 94 -11.15 -4.52 -8.15
C ASN A 94 -12.17 -3.98 -7.14
N THR A 95 -12.15 -4.46 -5.90
CA THR A 95 -13.03 -3.96 -4.84
C THR A 95 -12.78 -2.47 -4.56
N ARG A 96 -11.52 -2.07 -4.44
CA ARG A 96 -11.16 -0.65 -4.24
C ARG A 96 -11.59 0.23 -5.40
N TYR A 97 -11.38 -0.24 -6.64
CA TYR A 97 -11.83 0.45 -7.83
C TYR A 97 -13.35 0.62 -7.85
N GLN A 98 -14.10 -0.45 -7.60
CA GLN A 98 -15.56 -0.41 -7.58
C GLN A 98 -16.09 0.53 -6.48
N ASN A 99 -15.48 0.52 -5.30
CA ASN A 99 -15.83 1.45 -4.23
C ASN A 99 -15.56 2.91 -4.63
N GLY A 100 -14.42 3.20 -5.21
CA GLY A 100 -14.11 4.54 -5.75
C GLY A 100 -15.10 4.96 -6.83
N MET A 101 -15.42 4.07 -7.77
CA MET A 101 -16.40 4.36 -8.82
C MET A 101 -17.82 4.53 -8.29
N ALA A 102 -18.18 3.85 -7.19
CA ALA A 102 -19.49 4.06 -6.54
C ALA A 102 -19.59 5.48 -5.96
N ILE A 103 -18.50 5.98 -5.34
CA ILE A 103 -18.44 7.36 -4.84
C ILE A 103 -18.59 8.35 -6.00
N VAL A 104 -17.84 8.17 -7.09
CA VAL A 104 -17.92 9.04 -8.27
C VAL A 104 -19.31 9.00 -8.93
N ARG A 105 -19.96 7.83 -8.99
CA ARG A 105 -21.33 7.72 -9.52
C ARG A 105 -22.37 8.44 -8.65
N HIS A 106 -22.15 8.45 -7.34
CA HIS A 106 -23.07 9.07 -6.40
C HIS A 106 -22.93 10.59 -6.35
N PHE A 107 -21.70 11.10 -6.27
CA PHE A 107 -21.42 12.53 -6.09
C PHE A 107 -21.06 13.26 -7.41
N GLY A 108 -20.84 12.53 -8.51
CA GLY A 108 -20.42 13.12 -9.78
C GLY A 108 -18.91 13.27 -9.88
N LYS A 109 -18.47 14.29 -10.61
CA LYS A 109 -17.05 14.59 -10.79
C LYS A 109 -16.45 15.11 -9.48
N PRO A 110 -15.20 14.77 -9.15
CA PRO A 110 -14.54 15.40 -8.01
C PRO A 110 -14.32 16.89 -8.27
N ASP A 111 -14.47 17.67 -7.22
CA ASP A 111 -14.30 19.13 -7.27
C ASP A 111 -12.85 19.55 -7.12
N LEU A 112 -12.09 18.84 -6.26
CA LEU A 112 -10.68 19.09 -6.05
C LEU A 112 -9.86 17.82 -6.19
N PHE A 113 -8.67 17.98 -6.76
CA PHE A 113 -7.60 17.00 -6.80
C PHE A 113 -6.37 17.56 -6.10
N ILE A 114 -5.98 16.96 -4.99
CA ILE A 114 -4.86 17.41 -4.17
C ILE A 114 -3.77 16.35 -4.22
N THR A 115 -2.55 16.78 -4.49
CA THR A 115 -1.34 15.96 -4.37
C THR A 115 -0.49 16.48 -3.21
N TYR A 116 -0.09 15.61 -2.32
CA TYR A 116 0.86 15.93 -1.26
C TYR A 116 2.07 15.02 -1.37
N THR A 117 3.23 15.60 -1.58
CA THR A 117 4.52 14.90 -1.65
C THR A 117 5.24 15.05 -0.32
N PHE A 118 5.67 13.94 0.26
CA PHE A 118 6.43 13.95 1.50
C PHE A 118 7.91 14.21 1.20
N PRO A 119 8.50 15.33 1.64
CA PRO A 119 9.92 15.60 1.46
C PRO A 119 10.78 14.76 2.44
N PRO A 120 11.88 14.16 1.97
CA PRO A 120 12.73 13.31 2.80
C PRO A 120 13.66 14.08 3.76
N ASP A 121 13.70 15.41 3.66
CA ASP A 121 14.57 16.32 4.40
C ASP A 121 13.83 17.16 5.44
N THR A 122 12.74 16.61 5.98
CA THR A 122 11.96 17.31 7.01
C THR A 122 12.76 17.47 8.29
N PRO A 123 12.65 18.63 9.00
CA PRO A 123 13.39 18.88 10.24
C PRO A 123 13.18 17.78 11.29
N GLU A 124 11.96 17.27 11.40
CA GLU A 124 11.61 16.22 12.37
C GLU A 124 12.30 14.89 12.02
N LEU A 125 12.43 14.56 10.72
CA LEU A 125 13.15 13.36 10.31
C LEU A 125 14.64 13.52 10.56
N LEU A 126 15.21 14.68 10.21
CA LEU A 126 16.62 14.96 10.39
C LEU A 126 17.03 14.94 11.88
N ALA A 127 16.15 15.38 12.79
CA ALA A 127 16.39 15.36 14.23
C ALA A 127 16.48 13.92 14.81
N GLU A 128 15.81 12.96 14.19
CA GLU A 128 15.79 11.55 14.61
C GLU A 128 16.88 10.69 13.94
N LEU A 129 17.55 11.24 12.93
CA LEU A 129 18.66 10.55 12.26
C LEU A 129 19.94 10.66 13.09
N ARG A 130 20.68 9.58 13.17
CA ARG A 130 22.00 9.56 13.81
C ARG A 130 23.05 10.25 12.90
N PRO A 131 24.17 10.74 13.47
CA PRO A 131 25.25 11.32 12.68
C PRO A 131 25.70 10.39 11.54
N GLY A 132 25.69 10.89 10.31
CA GLY A 132 26.05 10.15 9.10
C GLY A 132 24.95 9.29 8.50
N GLN A 133 23.74 9.22 9.11
CA GLN A 133 22.58 8.56 8.52
C GLN A 133 21.81 9.49 7.58
N THR A 134 21.22 8.87 6.57
CA THR A 134 20.28 9.50 5.64
C THR A 134 18.87 8.97 5.82
N ALA A 135 17.88 9.62 5.26
CA ALA A 135 16.49 9.13 5.24
C ALA A 135 16.37 7.70 4.67
N GLN A 136 17.24 7.33 3.74
CA GLN A 136 17.27 6.00 3.12
C GLN A 136 17.70 4.91 4.10
N ASP A 137 18.55 5.24 5.07
CA ASP A 137 19.00 4.28 6.09
C ASP A 137 17.90 3.98 7.14
N ARG A 138 16.88 4.84 7.21
CA ARG A 138 15.79 4.75 8.17
C ARG A 138 14.40 4.79 7.52
N PRO A 139 14.10 3.83 6.61
CA PRO A 139 12.80 3.77 5.94
C PRO A 139 11.62 3.58 6.91
N ASP A 140 11.88 3.04 8.09
CA ASP A 140 10.91 2.93 9.19
C ASP A 140 10.46 4.30 9.72
N LEU A 141 11.40 5.24 9.93
CA LEU A 141 11.08 6.61 10.36
C LEU A 141 10.36 7.38 9.27
N VAL A 142 10.83 7.26 8.03
CA VAL A 142 10.21 7.90 6.86
C VAL A 142 8.74 7.45 6.73
N ALA A 143 8.49 6.15 6.80
CA ALA A 143 7.14 5.61 6.68
C ALA A 143 6.21 6.05 7.83
N ARG A 144 6.71 6.06 9.07
CA ARG A 144 5.94 6.51 10.24
C ARG A 144 5.61 8.00 10.17
N LEU A 145 6.58 8.83 9.82
CA LEU A 145 6.39 10.27 9.73
C LEU A 145 5.47 10.63 8.58
N PHE A 146 5.60 9.95 7.42
CA PHE A 146 4.66 10.08 6.32
C PHE A 146 3.22 9.74 6.75
N GLU A 147 3.04 8.60 7.42
CA GLU A 147 1.71 8.17 7.90
C GLU A 147 1.10 9.17 8.88
N LEU A 148 1.91 9.71 9.80
CA LEU A 148 1.48 10.75 10.73
C LEU A 148 1.02 12.01 9.99
N ARG A 149 1.85 12.54 9.09
CA ARG A 149 1.54 13.75 8.33
C ARG A 149 0.35 13.57 7.39
N LYS A 150 0.24 12.39 6.75
CA LYS A 150 -0.92 12.03 5.93
C LYS A 150 -2.21 12.07 6.76
N ASN A 151 -2.18 11.50 7.96
CA ASN A 151 -3.37 11.46 8.82
C ASN A 151 -3.73 12.84 9.35
N LEU A 152 -2.75 13.69 9.67
CA LEU A 152 -2.97 15.10 10.02
C LEU A 152 -3.60 15.87 8.85
N LEU A 153 -3.02 15.76 7.65
CA LEU A 153 -3.54 16.41 6.44
C LEU A 153 -4.99 15.98 6.14
N LEU A 154 -5.26 14.68 6.17
CA LEU A 154 -6.62 14.17 5.97
C LEU A 154 -7.57 14.64 7.08
N GLY A 155 -7.10 14.74 8.32
CA GLY A 155 -7.86 15.26 9.45
C GLY A 155 -8.25 16.73 9.25
N GLU A 156 -7.31 17.57 8.85
CA GLU A 156 -7.55 18.99 8.56
C GLU A 156 -8.48 19.18 7.36
N ILE A 157 -8.30 18.39 6.30
CA ILE A 157 -9.16 18.45 5.12
C ILE A 157 -10.59 18.02 5.46
N ILE A 158 -10.75 16.86 6.09
CA ILE A 158 -12.07 16.22 6.24
C ILE A 158 -12.83 16.76 7.46
N LYS A 159 -12.14 16.94 8.61
CA LYS A 159 -12.74 17.36 9.88
C LYS A 159 -12.56 18.83 10.15
N GLY A 160 -11.40 19.38 9.77
CA GLY A 160 -11.08 20.81 9.95
C GLY A 160 -11.86 21.74 9.03
N GLY A 161 -12.43 21.20 7.94
CA GLY A 161 -13.29 21.96 7.03
C GLY A 161 -12.58 23.08 6.27
N ILE A 162 -11.26 22.96 6.05
CA ILE A 162 -10.46 23.98 5.35
C ILE A 162 -11.07 24.38 3.99
N PHE A 163 -11.65 23.41 3.29
CA PHE A 163 -12.30 23.63 1.99
C PHE A 163 -13.83 23.67 2.06
N GLY A 164 -14.42 23.67 3.27
CA GLY A 164 -15.85 23.61 3.47
C GLY A 164 -16.36 22.19 3.76
N ARG A 165 -17.67 21.97 3.52
CA ARG A 165 -18.32 20.69 3.84
C ARG A 165 -18.00 19.64 2.78
N ILE A 166 -17.23 18.65 3.15
CA ILE A 166 -16.90 17.50 2.31
C ILE A 166 -17.93 16.39 2.50
N VAL A 167 -18.48 15.87 1.40
CA VAL A 167 -19.45 14.78 1.38
C VAL A 167 -18.80 13.43 1.03
N GLY A 168 -17.65 13.44 0.38
CA GLY A 168 -16.90 12.23 0.06
C GLY A 168 -15.45 12.53 -0.28
N HIS A 169 -14.58 11.54 -0.12
CA HIS A 169 -13.19 11.62 -0.55
C HIS A 169 -12.67 10.25 -0.96
N ILE A 170 -11.70 10.25 -1.87
CA ILE A 170 -10.92 9.08 -2.27
C ILE A 170 -9.46 9.44 -2.11
N SER A 171 -8.69 8.63 -1.39
CA SER A 171 -7.25 8.85 -1.24
C SER A 171 -6.45 7.62 -1.65
N VAL A 172 -5.36 7.84 -2.37
CA VAL A 172 -4.44 6.79 -2.83
C VAL A 172 -3.02 7.20 -2.45
N VAL A 173 -2.26 6.27 -1.90
CA VAL A 173 -0.83 6.46 -1.65
C VAL A 173 -0.06 5.83 -2.79
N GLU A 174 0.79 6.62 -3.42
CA GLU A 174 1.71 6.17 -4.47
C GLU A 174 3.16 6.26 -4.00
N TYR A 175 3.96 5.33 -4.49
CA TYR A 175 5.40 5.33 -4.26
C TYR A 175 6.08 5.66 -5.57
N GLN A 176 6.83 6.75 -5.58
CA GLN A 176 7.65 7.11 -6.72
C GLN A 176 9.13 6.92 -6.39
N VAL A 177 9.83 6.25 -7.28
CA VAL A 177 11.30 6.23 -7.28
C VAL A 177 11.74 7.40 -8.13
N TYR A 178 12.22 8.46 -7.46
CA TYR A 178 12.71 9.64 -8.16
C TYR A 178 14.21 9.48 -8.40
N ASP A 179 14.57 9.45 -9.68
CA ASP A 179 15.87 9.57 -10.33
C ASP A 179 17.13 8.94 -9.65
N GLN A 180 18.26 8.97 -10.36
CA GLN A 180 19.57 8.32 -10.15
C GLN A 180 20.15 8.36 -8.72
N GLN A 181 19.61 9.18 -7.82
CA GLN A 181 19.99 9.25 -6.39
C GLN A 181 19.11 8.40 -5.45
N ARG A 182 18.20 7.56 -5.97
CA ARG A 182 17.38 6.60 -5.21
C ARG A 182 16.50 7.20 -4.09
N ASN A 183 16.07 8.44 -4.21
CA ASN A 183 15.12 9.03 -3.27
C ASN A 183 13.71 8.50 -3.57
N SER A 184 13.18 7.65 -2.69
CA SER A 184 11.79 7.22 -2.75
C SER A 184 10.90 8.30 -2.15
N LEU A 185 9.96 8.80 -2.93
CA LEU A 185 8.97 9.77 -2.50
C LEU A 185 7.63 9.07 -2.22
N PHE A 186 7.04 9.41 -1.09
CA PHE A 186 5.66 9.05 -0.81
C PHE A 186 4.76 10.20 -1.29
N ILE A 187 3.79 9.86 -2.12
CA ILE A 187 2.79 10.81 -2.60
C ILE A 187 1.42 10.32 -2.20
N ILE A 188 0.60 11.21 -1.67
CA ILE A 188 -0.83 10.95 -1.51
C ILE A 188 -1.60 11.78 -2.53
N LEU A 189 -2.50 11.11 -3.26
CA LEU A 189 -3.46 11.71 -4.17
C LEU A 189 -4.82 11.70 -3.49
N ILE A 190 -5.49 12.83 -3.44
CA ILE A 190 -6.79 12.98 -2.78
C ILE A 190 -7.77 13.62 -3.76
N LEU A 191 -8.89 12.93 -4.00
CA LEU A 191 -10.06 13.48 -4.69
C LEU A 191 -11.09 13.88 -3.64
N ILE A 192 -11.64 15.09 -3.76
CA ILE A 192 -12.60 15.64 -2.81
C ILE A 192 -13.89 15.99 -3.55
N PHE A 193 -15.01 15.72 -2.89
CA PHE A 193 -16.36 16.01 -3.36
C PHE A 193 -17.07 16.91 -2.34
N PHE A 194 -17.62 18.01 -2.80
CA PHE A 194 -18.42 18.93 -1.98
C PHE A 194 -19.92 18.68 -2.14
N SER A 195 -20.70 19.21 -1.20
CA SER A 195 -22.18 19.17 -1.28
C SER A 195 -22.73 20.34 -2.07
#